data_d70f47ac54ae4eecd69d2df7f4bd8eb0
#
_entry.id   d70f47ac54ae4eecd69d2df7f4bd8eb0
#
_cell.length_a   1.000
_cell.length_b   1.000
_cell.length_c   1.000
_cell.angle_alpha   90.00
_cell.angle_beta   90.00
_cell.angle_gamma   90.00
#
_symmetry.space_group_name_H-M   'P 1'
#
loop_
_entity.id
_entity.type
_entity.pdbx_description
1 polymer ?
#
loop_
_entity_poly.entity_id
_entity_poly.type
_entity_poly.pdbx_seq_one_letter_code
_entity_poly.pdbx_strand_id
1 'polypeptide(L)'
;IAQEIIRLKQDANVDYGDFCCLFDAKAKMTFVVAELKKAKIPYTIYQEEGISSSKEAIEVSYLLNAIFSPYNEANRALAMMTSFFRIQPRELKSFQNIDASHDIIKMLLSWQNLGQKKQWAKMFHSLFEETGIIAYCLSLPEGERKIANLKQIVEWLEVKAYENKLSLWDLCSLIKDYKSNPQALTDDEKKMRLHTESKKVQLMTIHVSKGLEFPFVFYCKY
;
A
#
# COMPACT_ATOMS: atom_id res chain seq x y z
N ILE A 1 -27.70 3.25 9.83
CA ILE A 1 -26.47 3.96 9.36
C ILE A 1 -26.57 4.20 7.86
N ALA A 2 -26.59 3.16 6.98
CA ALA A 2 -26.60 3.34 5.53
C ALA A 2 -27.75 4.25 5.05
N GLN A 3 -28.96 4.03 5.53
CA GLN A 3 -30.14 4.87 5.20
C GLN A 3 -29.96 6.33 5.67
N GLU A 4 -29.37 6.54 6.84
CA GLU A 4 -29.13 7.87 7.37
C GLU A 4 -28.03 8.61 6.60
N ILE A 5 -26.99 7.91 6.17
CA ILE A 5 -25.97 8.47 5.26
C ILE A 5 -26.62 8.92 3.94
N ILE A 6 -27.51 8.09 3.35
CA ILE A 6 -28.23 8.45 2.11
C ILE A 6 -29.09 9.69 2.35
N ARG A 7 -29.79 9.76 3.48
CA ARG A 7 -30.64 10.91 3.85
C ARG A 7 -29.84 12.19 3.95
N LEU A 8 -28.71 12.15 4.68
CA LEU A 8 -27.85 13.32 4.90
C LEU A 8 -27.10 13.73 3.63
N LYS A 9 -26.78 12.77 2.75
CA LYS A 9 -26.13 13.03 1.46
C LYS A 9 -27.03 13.74 0.44
N GLN A 10 -28.34 13.89 0.73
CA GLN A 10 -29.23 14.72 -0.10
C GLN A 10 -28.85 16.21 -0.05
N ASP A 11 -28.16 16.66 0.99
CA ASP A 11 -27.55 17.98 1.01
C ASP A 11 -26.32 17.99 0.07
N ALA A 12 -26.33 18.93 -0.89
CA ALA A 12 -25.29 19.06 -1.90
C ALA A 12 -23.89 19.38 -1.32
N ASN A 13 -23.85 19.93 -0.10
CA ASN A 13 -22.60 20.29 0.58
C ASN A 13 -21.98 19.15 1.41
N VAL A 14 -22.63 17.97 1.47
CA VAL A 14 -22.19 16.82 2.26
C VAL A 14 -21.58 15.78 1.34
N ASP A 15 -20.34 15.37 1.58
CA ASP A 15 -19.68 14.28 0.85
C ASP A 15 -19.57 12.99 1.69
N TYR A 16 -19.36 11.84 1.01
CA TYR A 16 -19.18 10.57 1.73
C TYR A 16 -17.97 10.58 2.68
N GLY A 17 -16.97 11.40 2.41
CA GLY A 17 -15.82 11.59 3.27
C GLY A 17 -16.13 12.30 4.59
N ASP A 18 -17.27 13.01 4.69
CA ASP A 18 -17.69 13.69 5.90
C ASP A 18 -18.23 12.72 6.97
N PHE A 19 -18.44 11.46 6.61
CA PHE A 19 -19.00 10.44 7.49
C PHE A 19 -17.90 9.52 8.05
N CYS A 20 -17.95 9.31 9.36
CA CYS A 20 -17.14 8.33 10.06
C CYS A 20 -18.03 7.37 10.88
N CYS A 21 -17.75 6.06 10.76
CA CYS A 21 -18.34 5.04 11.62
C CYS A 21 -17.29 4.55 12.60
N LEU A 22 -17.50 4.75 13.89
CA LEU A 22 -16.61 4.34 14.97
C LEU A 22 -17.07 3.04 15.61
N PHE A 23 -16.10 2.17 15.87
CA PHE A 23 -16.32 0.86 16.47
C PHE A 23 -15.40 0.65 17.67
N ASP A 24 -15.84 -0.12 18.66
CA ASP A 24 -15.00 -0.58 19.77
C ASP A 24 -14.08 -1.76 19.36
N ALA A 25 -14.49 -2.55 18.34
CA ALA A 25 -13.71 -3.67 17.81
C ALA A 25 -13.87 -3.84 16.30
N LYS A 26 -12.79 -4.27 15.63
CA LYS A 26 -12.77 -4.50 14.17
C LYS A 26 -13.84 -5.51 13.68
N ALA A 27 -14.08 -6.56 14.47
CA ALA A 27 -15.05 -7.61 14.10
C ALA A 27 -16.47 -7.06 13.87
N LYS A 28 -16.82 -5.96 14.51
CA LYS A 28 -18.15 -5.33 14.40
C LYS A 28 -18.36 -4.53 13.11
N MET A 29 -17.30 -4.18 12.41
CA MET A 29 -17.35 -3.45 11.14
C MET A 29 -18.06 -4.25 10.03
N THR A 30 -18.01 -5.58 10.09
CA THR A 30 -18.49 -6.49 9.04
C THR A 30 -19.97 -6.26 8.71
N PHE A 31 -20.80 -5.99 9.73
CA PHE A 31 -22.24 -5.74 9.53
C PHE A 31 -22.47 -4.41 8.81
N VAL A 32 -21.78 -3.34 9.21
CA VAL A 32 -21.94 -2.03 8.56
C VAL A 32 -21.40 -2.07 7.14
N VAL A 33 -20.28 -2.76 6.92
CA VAL A 33 -19.70 -2.99 5.59
C VAL A 33 -20.71 -3.68 4.66
N ALA A 34 -21.41 -4.72 5.14
CA ALA A 34 -22.40 -5.42 4.34
C ALA A 34 -23.56 -4.49 3.91
N GLU A 35 -24.04 -3.64 4.81
CA GLU A 35 -25.11 -2.70 4.52
C GLU A 35 -24.66 -1.56 3.59
N LEU A 36 -23.44 -1.03 3.76
CA LEU A 36 -22.89 -0.02 2.85
C LEU A 36 -22.69 -0.59 1.44
N LYS A 37 -22.21 -1.84 1.32
CA LYS A 37 -22.13 -2.55 0.03
C LYS A 37 -23.48 -2.71 -0.65
N LYS A 38 -24.51 -3.16 0.07
CA LYS A 38 -25.88 -3.28 -0.47
C LYS A 38 -26.41 -1.94 -0.97
N ALA A 39 -26.12 -0.86 -0.24
CA ALA A 39 -26.53 0.49 -0.59
C ALA A 39 -25.64 1.15 -1.65
N LYS A 40 -24.58 0.47 -2.13
CA LYS A 40 -23.58 1.01 -3.07
C LYS A 40 -22.91 2.29 -2.57
N ILE A 41 -22.78 2.45 -1.26
CA ILE A 41 -22.10 3.59 -0.63
C ILE A 41 -20.59 3.31 -0.63
N PRO A 42 -19.74 4.21 -1.19
CA PRO A 42 -18.31 4.05 -1.14
C PRO A 42 -17.82 4.17 0.29
N TYR A 43 -17.00 3.23 0.74
CA TYR A 43 -16.45 3.22 2.08
C TYR A 43 -14.98 2.79 2.07
N THR A 44 -14.27 3.13 3.14
CA THR A 44 -12.92 2.63 3.42
C THR A 44 -12.85 2.17 4.87
N ILE A 45 -12.09 1.10 5.12
CA ILE A 45 -11.81 0.65 6.47
C ILE A 45 -10.43 1.19 6.83
N TYR A 46 -10.42 2.16 7.73
CA TYR A 46 -9.19 2.69 8.26
C TYR A 46 -8.64 1.70 9.30
N GLN A 47 -7.57 1.02 8.93
CA GLN A 47 -6.87 0.10 9.81
C GLN A 47 -5.61 0.78 10.34
N GLU A 48 -5.35 0.58 11.63
CA GLU A 48 -4.10 0.97 12.29
C GLU A 48 -2.89 0.16 11.78
N GLU A 49 -3.17 -0.98 11.13
CA GLU A 49 -2.16 -1.69 10.38
C GLU A 49 -1.67 -0.75 9.30
N GLY A 50 -0.58 -0.05 9.63
CA GLY A 50 0.09 0.88 8.75
C GLY A 50 0.33 0.22 7.41
N ILE A 51 0.59 1.00 6.39
CA ILE A 51 1.03 0.54 5.07
C ILE A 51 2.14 -0.53 5.20
N SER A 52 2.90 -0.48 6.31
CA SER A 52 3.92 -1.45 6.70
C SER A 52 3.47 -2.91 6.71
N SER A 53 2.23 -3.20 7.12
CA SER A 53 1.67 -4.57 7.14
C SER A 53 0.89 -4.91 5.88
N SER A 54 0.80 -3.98 4.93
CA SER A 54 0.09 -4.23 3.69
C SER A 54 0.81 -5.27 2.82
N LYS A 55 0.03 -5.96 1.98
CA LYS A 55 0.59 -6.89 0.99
C LYS A 55 1.58 -6.17 0.07
N GLU A 56 1.28 -4.94 -0.29
CA GLU A 56 2.11 -4.11 -1.14
C GLU A 56 3.49 -3.82 -0.51
N ALA A 57 3.54 -3.57 0.81
CA ALA A 57 4.83 -3.37 1.51
C ALA A 57 5.67 -4.65 1.54
N ILE A 58 5.02 -5.81 1.67
CA ILE A 58 5.70 -7.10 1.56
C ILE A 58 6.28 -7.28 0.16
N GLU A 59 5.49 -7.01 -0.88
CA GLU A 59 5.90 -7.16 -2.26
C GLU A 59 7.06 -6.20 -2.62
N VAL A 60 6.99 -4.94 -2.18
CA VAL A 60 8.08 -3.96 -2.36
C VAL A 60 9.34 -4.41 -1.61
N SER A 61 9.21 -4.96 -0.40
CA SER A 61 10.35 -5.51 0.34
C SER A 61 11.04 -6.66 -0.41
N TYR A 62 10.28 -7.59 -0.99
CA TYR A 62 10.85 -8.69 -1.79
C TYR A 62 11.55 -8.16 -3.05
N LEU A 63 10.95 -7.17 -3.70
CA LEU A 63 11.54 -6.57 -4.88
C LEU A 63 12.84 -5.82 -4.57
N LEU A 64 12.90 -5.01 -3.51
CA LEU A 64 14.12 -4.32 -3.08
C LEU A 64 15.24 -5.31 -2.74
N ASN A 65 14.93 -6.43 -2.08
CA ASN A 65 15.93 -7.48 -1.80
C ASN A 65 16.45 -8.13 -3.08
N ALA A 66 15.61 -8.34 -4.09
CA ALA A 66 16.03 -8.86 -5.39
C ALA A 66 16.88 -7.84 -6.17
N ILE A 67 16.55 -6.55 -6.09
CA ILE A 67 17.36 -5.46 -6.68
C ILE A 67 18.72 -5.37 -5.98
N PHE A 68 18.75 -5.51 -4.65
CA PHE A 68 20.01 -5.49 -3.89
C PHE A 68 20.90 -6.69 -4.24
N SER A 69 20.34 -7.87 -4.43
CA SER A 69 21.05 -9.10 -4.71
C SER A 69 20.44 -9.84 -5.92
N PRO A 70 20.66 -9.35 -7.17
CA PRO A 70 20.02 -9.88 -8.38
C PRO A 70 20.32 -11.34 -8.67
N TYR A 71 21.48 -11.83 -8.23
CA TYR A 71 21.90 -13.22 -8.44
C TYR A 71 21.49 -14.17 -7.31
N ASN A 72 20.91 -13.65 -6.21
CA ASN A 72 20.35 -14.51 -5.17
C ASN A 72 19.03 -15.11 -5.64
N GLU A 73 19.01 -16.41 -5.85
CA GLU A 73 17.87 -17.15 -6.39
C GLU A 73 16.61 -17.04 -5.51
N ALA A 74 16.77 -17.13 -4.17
CA ALA A 74 15.66 -17.03 -3.25
C ALA A 74 15.00 -15.64 -3.27
N ASN A 75 15.81 -14.57 -3.27
CA ASN A 75 15.30 -13.20 -3.37
C ASN A 75 14.58 -12.97 -4.71
N ARG A 76 15.15 -13.47 -5.82
CA ARG A 76 14.50 -13.39 -7.13
C ARG A 76 13.17 -14.13 -7.14
N ALA A 77 13.13 -15.37 -6.64
CA ALA A 77 11.91 -16.17 -6.60
C ALA A 77 10.78 -15.47 -5.84
N LEU A 78 11.08 -14.86 -4.69
CA LEU A 78 10.12 -14.08 -3.92
C LEU A 78 9.61 -12.87 -4.71
N ALA A 79 10.50 -12.10 -5.34
CA ALA A 79 10.14 -10.96 -6.16
C ALA A 79 9.29 -11.37 -7.38
N MET A 80 9.65 -12.46 -8.05
CA MET A 80 8.93 -12.96 -9.23
C MET A 80 7.48 -13.34 -8.92
N MET A 81 7.17 -13.82 -7.72
CA MET A 81 5.81 -14.16 -7.31
C MET A 81 4.95 -12.95 -6.95
N THR A 82 5.54 -11.76 -6.85
CA THR A 82 4.81 -10.53 -6.53
C THR A 82 3.92 -10.05 -7.69
N SER A 83 3.08 -9.07 -7.39
CA SER A 83 2.26 -8.38 -8.39
C SER A 83 3.10 -7.66 -9.48
N PHE A 84 4.38 -7.44 -9.26
CA PHE A 84 5.29 -6.82 -10.23
C PHE A 84 5.60 -7.76 -11.41
N PHE A 85 5.93 -9.02 -11.14
CA PHE A 85 6.29 -9.99 -12.18
C PHE A 85 5.20 -11.02 -12.46
N ARG A 86 4.36 -11.35 -11.48
CA ARG A 86 3.19 -12.24 -11.64
C ARG A 86 3.51 -13.68 -12.06
N ILE A 87 4.73 -14.15 -11.78
CA ILE A 87 5.14 -15.53 -12.09
C ILE A 87 4.46 -16.49 -11.10
N GLN A 88 3.84 -17.53 -11.64
CA GLN A 88 3.21 -18.55 -10.81
C GLN A 88 4.24 -19.48 -10.16
N PRO A 89 3.99 -20.00 -8.94
CA PRO A 89 4.94 -20.89 -8.24
C PRO A 89 5.39 -22.08 -9.08
N ARG A 90 4.51 -22.65 -9.90
CA ARG A 90 4.81 -23.76 -10.81
C ARG A 90 5.81 -23.42 -11.92
N GLU A 91 5.91 -22.14 -12.26
CA GLU A 91 6.77 -21.64 -13.33
C GLU A 91 8.16 -21.25 -12.82
N LEU A 92 8.35 -21.12 -11.51
CA LEU A 92 9.62 -20.67 -10.91
C LEU A 92 10.82 -21.56 -11.29
N LYS A 93 10.58 -22.84 -11.53
CA LYS A 93 11.66 -23.77 -11.93
C LYS A 93 12.39 -23.34 -13.22
N SER A 94 11.67 -22.73 -14.17
CA SER A 94 12.27 -22.23 -15.42
C SER A 94 13.12 -20.98 -15.22
N PHE A 95 13.05 -20.34 -14.05
CA PHE A 95 13.81 -19.14 -13.72
C PHE A 95 14.97 -19.39 -12.73
N GLN A 96 15.24 -20.67 -12.37
CA GLN A 96 16.28 -20.99 -11.38
C GLN A 96 17.69 -20.62 -11.88
N ASN A 97 18.03 -21.01 -13.11
CA ASN A 97 19.37 -20.86 -13.67
C ASN A 97 19.43 -19.76 -14.74
N ILE A 98 18.71 -18.66 -14.56
CA ILE A 98 18.78 -17.53 -15.48
C ILE A 98 20.09 -16.76 -15.29
N ASP A 99 20.73 -16.42 -16.40
CA ASP A 99 21.98 -15.68 -16.44
C ASP A 99 21.76 -14.16 -16.65
N ALA A 100 22.86 -13.42 -16.76
CA ALA A 100 22.84 -11.97 -16.94
C ALA A 100 22.17 -11.52 -18.26
N SER A 101 21.97 -12.41 -19.23
CA SER A 101 21.32 -12.10 -20.50
C SER A 101 19.79 -12.11 -20.39
N HIS A 102 19.25 -12.72 -19.35
CA HIS A 102 17.81 -12.79 -19.13
C HIS A 102 17.22 -11.42 -18.76
N ASP A 103 16.08 -11.07 -19.33
CA ASP A 103 15.50 -9.74 -19.20
C ASP A 103 15.20 -9.35 -17.73
N ILE A 104 14.73 -10.27 -16.90
CA ILE A 104 14.52 -10.02 -15.48
C ILE A 104 15.84 -9.64 -14.77
N ILE A 105 16.94 -10.32 -15.08
CA ILE A 105 18.25 -9.97 -14.50
C ILE A 105 18.71 -8.59 -14.98
N LYS A 106 18.54 -8.28 -16.26
CA LYS A 106 18.86 -6.95 -16.82
C LYS A 106 18.07 -5.84 -16.14
N MET A 107 16.75 -6.04 -15.94
CA MET A 107 15.91 -5.09 -15.21
C MET A 107 16.42 -4.90 -13.77
N LEU A 108 16.65 -5.98 -13.02
CA LEU A 108 17.15 -5.90 -11.64
C LEU A 108 18.51 -5.19 -11.55
N LEU A 109 19.43 -5.46 -12.50
CA LEU A 109 20.74 -4.82 -12.56
C LEU A 109 20.62 -3.32 -12.93
N SER A 110 19.71 -2.96 -13.84
CA SER A 110 19.42 -1.58 -14.19
C SER A 110 18.94 -0.79 -12.96
N TRP A 111 17.97 -1.32 -12.24
CA TRP A 111 17.45 -0.70 -11.02
C TRP A 111 18.49 -0.67 -9.90
N GLN A 112 19.31 -1.72 -9.76
CA GLN A 112 20.43 -1.74 -8.82
C GLN A 112 21.44 -0.61 -9.10
N ASN A 113 21.80 -0.38 -10.36
CA ASN A 113 22.69 0.70 -10.76
C ASN A 113 22.11 2.09 -10.42
N LEU A 114 20.80 2.28 -10.65
CA LEU A 114 20.11 3.51 -10.24
C LEU A 114 20.11 3.69 -8.72
N GLY A 115 19.85 2.62 -7.96
CA GLY A 115 19.90 2.61 -6.50
C GLY A 115 21.28 2.89 -5.94
N GLN A 116 22.35 2.31 -6.52
CA GLN A 116 23.75 2.58 -6.15
C GLN A 116 24.12 4.05 -6.38
N LYS A 117 23.57 4.67 -7.44
CA LYS A 117 23.72 6.10 -7.73
C LYS A 117 22.79 6.99 -6.91
N LYS A 118 21.98 6.42 -6.01
CA LYS A 118 20.97 7.11 -5.20
C LYS A 118 19.95 7.88 -6.04
N GLN A 119 19.67 7.42 -7.26
CA GLN A 119 18.66 8.00 -8.15
C GLN A 119 17.28 7.34 -7.88
N TRP A 120 16.78 7.50 -6.65
CA TRP A 120 15.60 6.78 -6.14
C TRP A 120 14.36 7.01 -6.98
N ALA A 121 14.01 8.26 -7.27
CA ALA A 121 12.85 8.60 -8.09
C ALA A 121 12.91 7.94 -9.48
N LYS A 122 14.10 7.92 -10.12
CA LYS A 122 14.28 7.24 -11.42
C LYS A 122 14.15 5.72 -11.26
N MET A 123 14.70 5.15 -10.21
CA MET A 123 14.61 3.71 -9.94
C MET A 123 13.17 3.27 -9.79
N PHE A 124 12.39 3.92 -8.94
CA PHE A 124 11.00 3.56 -8.70
C PHE A 124 10.10 3.86 -9.90
N HIS A 125 10.37 4.94 -10.63
CA HIS A 125 9.67 5.23 -11.88
C HIS A 125 9.89 4.13 -12.92
N SER A 126 11.16 3.78 -13.22
CA SER A 126 11.49 2.69 -14.15
C SER A 126 10.87 1.36 -13.71
N LEU A 127 10.88 1.08 -12.43
CA LEU A 127 10.29 -0.13 -11.85
C LEU A 127 8.77 -0.19 -12.14
N PHE A 128 8.04 0.90 -11.97
CA PHE A 128 6.61 0.95 -12.25
C PHE A 128 6.31 0.81 -13.74
N GLU A 129 7.07 1.50 -14.59
CA GLU A 129 6.91 1.46 -16.04
C GLU A 129 7.25 0.08 -16.61
N GLU A 130 8.44 -0.45 -16.31
CA GLU A 130 8.94 -1.69 -16.90
C GLU A 130 8.14 -2.93 -16.44
N THR A 131 7.59 -2.92 -15.23
CA THR A 131 6.73 -4.02 -14.74
C THR A 131 5.27 -3.89 -15.16
N GLY A 132 4.83 -2.70 -15.58
CA GLY A 132 3.44 -2.40 -15.90
C GLY A 132 2.49 -2.59 -14.71
N ILE A 133 3.00 -2.47 -13.47
CA ILE A 133 2.25 -2.77 -12.24
C ILE A 133 0.99 -1.92 -12.10
N ILE A 134 1.04 -0.65 -12.54
CA ILE A 134 -0.11 0.25 -12.45
C ILE A 134 -1.26 -0.24 -13.33
N ALA A 135 -0.97 -0.56 -14.60
CA ALA A 135 -1.98 -1.10 -15.53
C ALA A 135 -2.56 -2.43 -15.02
N TYR A 136 -1.71 -3.29 -14.48
CA TYR A 136 -2.15 -4.54 -13.86
C TYR A 136 -3.08 -4.29 -12.67
N CYS A 137 -2.72 -3.41 -11.75
CA CYS A 137 -3.56 -3.11 -10.60
C CYS A 137 -4.93 -2.57 -11.03
N LEU A 138 -5.00 -1.69 -12.04
CA LEU A 138 -6.28 -1.14 -12.54
C LEU A 138 -7.23 -2.23 -13.07
N SER A 139 -6.70 -3.39 -13.50
CA SER A 139 -7.52 -4.52 -13.94
C SER A 139 -8.13 -5.35 -12.79
N LEU A 140 -7.73 -5.08 -11.54
CA LEU A 140 -8.13 -5.86 -10.37
C LEU A 140 -9.26 -5.16 -9.58
N PRO A 141 -10.12 -5.93 -8.90
CA PRO A 141 -10.94 -5.40 -7.83
C PRO A 141 -10.05 -4.69 -6.79
N GLU A 142 -10.46 -3.50 -6.32
CA GLU A 142 -9.67 -2.66 -5.38
C GLU A 142 -8.31 -2.20 -5.93
N GLY A 143 -8.11 -2.19 -7.26
CA GLY A 143 -6.85 -1.82 -7.89
C GLY A 143 -6.41 -0.40 -7.57
N GLU A 144 -7.32 0.56 -7.51
CA GLU A 144 -7.02 1.94 -7.10
C GLU A 144 -6.39 2.02 -5.69
N ARG A 145 -6.90 1.22 -4.75
CA ARG A 145 -6.36 1.13 -3.39
C ARG A 145 -4.94 0.57 -3.39
N LYS A 146 -4.69 -0.49 -4.18
CA LYS A 146 -3.34 -1.06 -4.33
C LYS A 146 -2.36 -0.04 -4.89
N ILE A 147 -2.77 0.71 -5.92
CA ILE A 147 -1.95 1.76 -6.51
C ILE A 147 -1.65 2.86 -5.47
N ALA A 148 -2.65 3.29 -4.71
CA ALA A 148 -2.45 4.27 -3.65
C ALA A 148 -1.44 3.79 -2.60
N ASN A 149 -1.57 2.53 -2.14
CA ASN A 149 -0.63 1.92 -1.20
C ASN A 149 0.80 1.86 -1.77
N LEU A 150 0.96 1.38 -3.02
CA LEU A 150 2.27 1.30 -3.67
C LEU A 150 2.93 2.67 -3.80
N LYS A 151 2.20 3.68 -4.27
CA LYS A 151 2.71 5.05 -4.41
C LYS A 151 3.13 5.62 -3.06
N GLN A 152 2.32 5.44 -2.03
CA GLN A 152 2.62 5.94 -0.70
C GLN A 152 3.85 5.25 -0.07
N ILE A 153 4.02 3.93 -0.28
CA ILE A 153 5.21 3.20 0.17
C ILE A 153 6.47 3.75 -0.52
N VAL A 154 6.40 3.93 -1.82
CA VAL A 154 7.53 4.44 -2.61
C VAL A 154 7.88 5.87 -2.20
N GLU A 155 6.90 6.75 -2.09
CA GLU A 155 7.09 8.13 -1.63
C GLU A 155 7.75 8.18 -0.25
N TRP A 156 7.28 7.36 0.69
CA TRP A 156 7.86 7.25 2.01
C TRP A 156 9.32 6.77 1.95
N LEU A 157 9.63 5.75 1.14
CA LEU A 157 10.99 5.24 0.95
C LEU A 157 11.90 6.31 0.32
N GLU A 158 11.41 7.06 -0.66
CA GLU A 158 12.17 8.14 -1.30
C GLU A 158 12.50 9.24 -0.30
N VAL A 159 11.51 9.73 0.46
CA VAL A 159 11.70 10.77 1.48
C VAL A 159 12.76 10.31 2.49
N LYS A 160 12.61 9.10 3.06
CA LYS A 160 13.57 8.56 4.04
C LYS A 160 14.96 8.36 3.45
N ALA A 161 15.05 7.92 2.18
CA ALA A 161 16.32 7.74 1.49
C ALA A 161 17.07 9.05 1.29
N TYR A 162 16.36 10.14 0.93
CA TYR A 162 16.96 11.46 0.77
C TYR A 162 17.33 12.10 2.10
N GLU A 163 16.42 12.11 3.08
CA GLU A 163 16.64 12.70 4.40
C GLU A 163 17.86 12.09 5.11
N ASN A 164 17.97 10.76 5.08
CA ASN A 164 18.99 10.02 5.82
C ASN A 164 20.16 9.57 4.94
N LYS A 165 20.22 9.98 3.67
CA LYS A 165 21.27 9.62 2.70
C LYS A 165 21.49 8.12 2.57
N LEU A 166 20.40 7.33 2.64
CA LEU A 166 20.44 5.88 2.70
C LEU A 166 21.09 5.25 1.47
N SER A 167 21.65 4.07 1.66
CA SER A 167 22.05 3.15 0.59
C SER A 167 20.90 2.20 0.23
N LEU A 168 21.06 1.41 -0.83
CA LEU A 168 20.09 0.39 -1.21
C LEU A 168 19.91 -0.67 -0.12
N TRP A 169 20.98 -1.04 0.58
CA TRP A 169 20.92 -1.95 1.73
C TRP A 169 20.13 -1.36 2.88
N ASP A 170 20.33 -0.07 3.18
CA ASP A 170 19.59 0.62 4.24
C ASP A 170 18.09 0.66 3.93
N LEU A 171 17.71 0.84 2.64
CA LEU A 171 16.29 0.78 2.23
C LEU A 171 15.68 -0.59 2.45
N CYS A 172 16.44 -1.67 2.15
CA CYS A 172 15.98 -3.04 2.43
C CYS A 172 15.77 -3.27 3.92
N SER A 173 16.68 -2.75 4.77
CA SER A 173 16.57 -2.83 6.23
C SER A 173 15.40 -1.99 6.74
N LEU A 174 15.27 -0.75 6.27
CA LEU A 174 14.22 0.18 6.66
C LEU A 174 12.82 -0.40 6.42
N ILE A 175 12.55 -0.95 5.22
CA ILE A 175 11.23 -1.53 4.93
C ILE A 175 10.96 -2.79 5.74
N LYS A 176 11.99 -3.54 6.09
CA LYS A 176 11.88 -4.70 6.97
C LYS A 176 11.54 -4.29 8.40
N ASP A 177 12.22 -3.28 8.93
CA ASP A 177 11.98 -2.75 10.26
C ASP A 177 10.59 -2.09 10.35
N TYR A 178 10.19 -1.37 9.30
CA TYR A 178 8.87 -0.79 9.15
C TYR A 178 7.75 -1.85 9.23
N LYS A 179 7.94 -3.01 8.61
CA LYS A 179 7.02 -4.16 8.72
C LYS A 179 6.97 -4.75 10.12
N SER A 180 8.10 -4.78 10.82
CA SER A 180 8.21 -5.38 12.16
C SER A 180 7.66 -4.48 13.27
N ASN A 181 7.61 -3.17 13.06
CA ASN A 181 7.13 -2.19 14.03
C ASN A 181 6.19 -1.14 13.40
N PRO A 182 4.91 -1.49 13.16
CA PRO A 182 3.93 -0.61 12.52
C PRO A 182 3.62 0.68 13.28
N GLN A 183 3.95 0.76 14.57
CA GLN A 183 3.67 1.94 15.41
C GLN A 183 4.68 3.08 15.24
N ALA A 184 5.74 2.87 14.48
CA ALA A 184 6.75 3.90 14.21
C ALA A 184 6.31 5.00 13.22
N LEU A 185 5.04 4.96 12.74
CA LEU A 185 4.49 6.02 11.89
C LEU A 185 4.26 7.30 12.69
N THR A 186 4.75 8.41 12.16
CA THR A 186 4.41 9.74 12.67
C THR A 186 2.94 10.08 12.42
N ASP A 187 2.37 10.97 13.22
CA ASP A 187 0.96 11.40 13.06
C ASP A 187 0.70 12.06 11.70
N ASP A 188 1.71 12.66 11.07
CA ASP A 188 1.62 13.23 9.73
C ASP A 188 1.52 12.18 8.63
N GLU A 189 2.20 11.04 8.76
CA GLU A 189 2.08 9.90 7.86
C GLU A 189 0.69 9.25 7.95
N LYS A 190 0.06 9.29 9.13
CA LYS A 190 -1.34 8.86 9.34
C LYS A 190 -2.34 9.80 8.67
N LYS A 191 -2.12 11.12 8.76
CA LYS A 191 -2.99 12.15 8.17
C LYS A 191 -2.99 12.13 6.65
N MET A 192 -1.82 11.87 6.04
CA MET A 192 -1.67 11.83 4.57
C MET A 192 -2.55 10.73 3.94
N ARG A 193 -2.75 9.61 4.63
CA ARG A 193 -3.63 8.51 4.20
C ARG A 193 -5.10 8.90 4.15
N LEU A 194 -5.55 9.76 5.05
CA LEU A 194 -6.94 10.25 5.09
C LEU A 194 -7.28 11.15 3.90
N HIS A 195 -6.35 11.96 3.44
CA HIS A 195 -6.55 12.83 2.29
C HIS A 195 -6.78 12.06 0.98
N THR A 196 -6.14 10.91 0.81
CA THR A 196 -6.28 10.09 -0.41
C THR A 196 -7.64 9.38 -0.49
N GLU A 197 -8.32 9.17 0.65
CA GLU A 197 -9.62 8.49 0.73
C GLU A 197 -10.79 9.42 1.12
N SER A 198 -10.60 10.72 0.97
CA SER A 198 -11.53 11.78 1.43
C SER A 198 -12.95 11.75 0.84
N LYS A 199 -13.19 10.93 -0.19
CA LYS A 199 -14.51 10.81 -0.83
C LYS A 199 -15.28 9.54 -0.46
N LYS A 200 -14.90 8.87 0.63
CA LYS A 200 -15.50 7.60 1.07
C LYS A 200 -15.87 7.67 2.55
N VAL A 201 -16.95 6.98 2.94
CA VAL A 201 -17.31 6.82 4.36
C VAL A 201 -16.16 6.12 5.10
N GLN A 202 -15.67 6.71 6.19
CA GLN A 202 -14.56 6.19 6.97
C GLN A 202 -15.08 5.21 8.06
N LEU A 203 -14.55 4.00 8.09
CA LEU A 203 -14.83 3.03 9.16
C LEU A 203 -13.54 2.80 9.95
N MET A 204 -13.58 3.05 11.26
CA MET A 204 -12.38 2.89 12.11
C MET A 204 -12.73 2.54 13.55
N THR A 205 -11.75 2.09 14.31
CA THR A 205 -11.93 1.90 15.75
C THR A 205 -11.72 3.23 16.51
N ILE A 206 -12.28 3.33 17.71
CA ILE A 206 -12.13 4.53 18.56
C ILE A 206 -10.66 4.87 18.79
N HIS A 207 -9.79 3.87 19.00
CA HIS A 207 -8.35 4.13 19.22
C HIS A 207 -7.69 4.78 18.00
N VAL A 208 -8.09 4.37 16.80
CA VAL A 208 -7.56 4.88 15.54
C VAL A 208 -8.03 6.28 15.23
N SER A 209 -9.23 6.65 15.71
CA SER A 209 -9.83 7.96 15.44
C SER A 209 -9.25 9.10 16.30
N LYS A 210 -8.36 8.79 17.24
CA LYS A 210 -7.76 9.81 18.12
C LYS A 210 -7.03 10.87 17.28
N GLY A 211 -7.46 12.14 17.45
CA GLY A 211 -6.90 13.29 16.73
C GLY A 211 -7.49 13.53 15.34
N LEU A 212 -8.54 12.79 14.96
CA LEU A 212 -9.28 12.98 13.71
C LEU A 212 -10.63 13.62 14.00
N GLU A 213 -11.09 14.47 13.07
CA GLU A 213 -12.36 15.17 13.15
C GLU A 213 -13.19 14.87 11.89
N PHE A 214 -14.48 14.61 12.11
CA PHE A 214 -15.46 14.35 11.04
C PHE A 214 -16.74 15.13 11.31
N PRO A 215 -17.37 15.71 10.26
CA PRO A 215 -18.65 16.39 10.39
C PRO A 215 -19.78 15.51 10.93
N PHE A 216 -19.78 14.20 10.53
CA PHE A 216 -20.79 13.24 10.96
C PHE A 216 -20.13 11.97 11.50
N VAL A 217 -20.44 11.63 12.74
CA VAL A 217 -19.88 10.45 13.41
C VAL A 217 -21.01 9.50 13.84
N PHE A 218 -20.96 8.25 13.40
CA PHE A 218 -21.81 7.18 13.86
C PHE A 218 -21.06 6.27 14.82
N TYR A 219 -21.43 6.28 16.09
CA TYR A 219 -20.85 5.36 17.06
C TYR A 219 -21.61 4.05 17.10
N CYS A 220 -20.97 2.96 16.72
CA CYS A 220 -21.53 1.62 16.59
C CYS A 220 -21.17 0.77 17.80
N LYS A 221 -21.98 0.87 18.86
CA LYS A 221 -21.82 0.11 20.11
C LYS A 221 -22.79 -1.08 20.11
N TYR A 222 -22.34 -2.27 19.66
CA TYR A 222 -23.07 -3.53 19.82
C TYR A 222 -22.12 -4.69 20.07
#